data_0b4706c919589670bce3dcd69085fb4f
#
_entry.id   0b4706c919589670bce3dcd69085fb4f
#
_cell.length_a   1.000
_cell.length_b   1.000
_cell.length_c   1.000
_cell.angle_alpha   90.00
_cell.angle_beta   90.00
_cell.angle_gamma   90.00
#
_symmetry.space_group_name_H-M   'P 1'
#
loop_
_entity.id
_entity.type
_entity.pdbx_description
1 polymer ?
#
loop_
_entity_poly.entity_id
_entity_poly.type
_entity_poly.pdbx_seq_one_letter_code
_entity_poly.pdbx_strand_id
1 'polypeptide(L)'
;MNKLAGKVAVVTGASKGIGASIAEHLGAEGASVVVNYATSREGADRVVKKIQAKGGKAIAAQADLSKPKDVPRLFAETKAAFGRVDILVNNAGIYEFGPIEAVTPEHFHKQFDLNVLGVLLATQEAVKLIGAEGGSIINISSVVGPMPLGSAAVYSATKAAVDAITVALAKELGPKKIRVNSLNPGVVITEGVRAAGIADGEFRKSVEERTPLGRVAEPEDVARAAVFFASGDAGWVTGERLLVAGGFRQ
;
A
#
# COMPACT_ATOMS: atom_id res chain seq x y z
N MET A 1 -21.86 -5.41 2.06
CA MET A 1 -22.31 -4.00 1.88
C MET A 1 -21.38 -3.38 0.87
N ASN A 2 -21.91 -2.76 -0.19
CA ASN A 2 -21.08 -2.17 -1.27
C ASN A 2 -20.64 -0.74 -0.90
N LYS A 3 -19.78 -0.59 0.10
CA LYS A 3 -19.30 0.73 0.58
C LYS A 3 -18.56 1.55 -0.49
N LEU A 4 -18.03 0.87 -1.51
CA LEU A 4 -17.22 1.46 -2.57
C LEU A 4 -17.88 1.31 -3.97
N ALA A 5 -19.19 1.09 -4.00
CA ALA A 5 -19.92 0.96 -5.27
C ALA A 5 -19.68 2.18 -6.18
N GLY A 6 -19.29 1.91 -7.44
CA GLY A 6 -19.00 2.94 -8.44
C GLY A 6 -17.68 3.69 -8.25
N LYS A 7 -16.87 3.35 -7.26
CA LYS A 7 -15.52 3.91 -7.06
C LYS A 7 -14.49 3.17 -7.91
N VAL A 8 -13.43 3.87 -8.27
CA VAL A 8 -12.27 3.33 -8.99
C VAL A 8 -11.05 3.38 -8.08
N ALA A 9 -10.43 2.23 -7.85
CA ALA A 9 -9.26 2.07 -7.00
C ALA A 9 -8.03 1.63 -7.81
N VAL A 10 -6.91 2.30 -7.61
CA VAL A 10 -5.59 1.85 -8.09
C VAL A 10 -4.81 1.32 -6.89
N VAL A 11 -4.36 0.06 -6.96
CA VAL A 11 -3.53 -0.55 -5.91
C VAL A 11 -2.17 -0.89 -6.50
N THR A 12 -1.11 -0.21 -6.04
CA THR A 12 0.24 -0.44 -6.56
C THR A 12 0.88 -1.66 -5.91
N GLY A 13 1.66 -2.44 -6.68
CA GLY A 13 2.30 -3.66 -6.18
C GLY A 13 1.30 -4.72 -5.70
N ALA A 14 0.16 -4.88 -6.39
CA ALA A 14 -0.97 -5.68 -5.96
C ALA A 14 -0.98 -7.13 -6.47
N SER A 15 0.13 -7.64 -7.01
CA SER A 15 0.21 -9.02 -7.54
C SER A 15 0.31 -10.11 -6.46
N LYS A 16 0.59 -9.74 -5.20
CA LYS A 16 0.74 -10.65 -4.05
C LYS A 16 0.62 -9.91 -2.71
N GLY A 17 0.57 -10.64 -1.61
CA GLY A 17 0.68 -10.14 -0.22
C GLY A 17 -0.39 -9.12 0.14
N ILE A 18 0.02 -8.07 0.86
CA ILE A 18 -0.87 -7.02 1.37
C ILE A 18 -1.63 -6.34 0.22
N GLY A 19 -0.94 -5.97 -0.86
CA GLY A 19 -1.56 -5.30 -2.00
C GLY A 19 -2.63 -6.14 -2.69
N ALA A 20 -2.39 -7.45 -2.85
CA ALA A 20 -3.38 -8.37 -3.41
C ALA A 20 -4.63 -8.46 -2.52
N SER A 21 -4.44 -8.62 -1.21
CA SER A 21 -5.54 -8.66 -0.25
C SER A 21 -6.33 -7.35 -0.25
N ILE A 22 -5.66 -6.20 -0.27
CA ILE A 22 -6.34 -4.89 -0.38
C ILE A 22 -7.17 -4.82 -1.68
N ALA A 23 -6.59 -5.19 -2.82
CA ALA A 23 -7.29 -5.15 -4.11
C ALA A 23 -8.54 -6.04 -4.10
N GLU A 24 -8.43 -7.26 -3.56
CA GLU A 24 -9.57 -8.19 -3.42
C GLU A 24 -10.66 -7.65 -2.51
N HIS A 25 -10.31 -7.00 -1.38
CA HIS A 25 -11.28 -6.43 -0.44
C HIS A 25 -11.97 -5.16 -1.00
N LEU A 26 -11.22 -4.27 -1.67
CA LEU A 26 -11.81 -3.11 -2.34
C LEU A 26 -12.78 -3.55 -3.44
N GLY A 27 -12.43 -4.58 -4.22
CA GLY A 27 -13.30 -5.18 -5.23
C GLY A 27 -14.55 -5.80 -4.62
N ALA A 28 -14.44 -6.50 -3.49
CA ALA A 28 -15.58 -7.09 -2.78
C ALA A 28 -16.55 -6.04 -2.23
N GLU A 29 -16.06 -4.82 -1.95
CA GLU A 29 -16.90 -3.68 -1.56
C GLU A 29 -17.41 -2.86 -2.74
N GLY A 30 -17.26 -3.35 -3.99
CA GLY A 30 -17.86 -2.80 -5.19
C GLY A 30 -17.01 -1.81 -5.96
N ALA A 31 -15.73 -1.63 -5.62
CA ALA A 31 -14.83 -0.82 -6.42
C ALA A 31 -14.42 -1.52 -7.72
N SER A 32 -14.23 -0.73 -8.79
CA SER A 32 -13.48 -1.16 -9.97
C SER A 32 -11.98 -1.04 -9.66
N VAL A 33 -11.20 -2.11 -9.79
CA VAL A 33 -9.83 -2.16 -9.28
C VAL A 33 -8.80 -2.28 -10.39
N VAL A 34 -7.79 -1.41 -10.37
CA VAL A 34 -6.56 -1.58 -11.14
C VAL A 34 -5.52 -2.27 -10.26
N VAL A 35 -5.18 -3.50 -10.62
CA VAL A 35 -4.18 -4.34 -9.98
C VAL A 35 -2.84 -4.06 -10.65
N ASN A 36 -2.04 -3.15 -10.08
CA ASN A 36 -0.73 -2.84 -10.63
C ASN A 36 0.30 -3.88 -10.21
N TYR A 37 1.19 -4.20 -11.13
CA TYR A 37 2.35 -5.07 -10.92
C TYR A 37 3.58 -4.56 -11.68
N ALA A 38 4.78 -4.85 -11.18
CA ALA A 38 6.03 -4.56 -11.90
C ALA A 38 6.45 -5.74 -12.80
N THR A 39 6.56 -6.95 -12.23
CA THR A 39 7.11 -8.13 -12.91
C THR A 39 6.18 -9.34 -12.92
N SER A 40 5.37 -9.53 -11.87
CA SER A 40 4.52 -10.73 -11.73
C SER A 40 3.15 -10.55 -12.38
N ARG A 41 3.10 -10.70 -13.71
CA ARG A 41 1.82 -10.67 -14.45
C ARG A 41 0.85 -11.75 -13.99
N GLU A 42 1.34 -12.98 -13.88
CA GLU A 42 0.52 -14.11 -13.43
C GLU A 42 -0.11 -13.87 -12.05
N GLY A 43 0.66 -13.26 -11.11
CA GLY A 43 0.13 -12.87 -9.81
C GLY A 43 -1.00 -11.86 -9.91
N ALA A 44 -0.83 -10.82 -10.73
CA ALA A 44 -1.86 -9.82 -10.96
C ALA A 44 -3.10 -10.42 -11.63
N ASP A 45 -2.92 -11.27 -12.63
CA ASP A 45 -4.03 -11.95 -13.32
C ASP A 45 -4.82 -12.86 -12.37
N ARG A 46 -4.16 -13.53 -11.41
CA ARG A 46 -4.85 -14.30 -10.34
C ARG A 46 -5.74 -13.40 -9.47
N VAL A 47 -5.24 -12.23 -9.06
CA VAL A 47 -6.00 -11.28 -8.26
C VAL A 47 -7.21 -10.74 -9.06
N VAL A 48 -6.99 -10.36 -10.32
CA VAL A 48 -8.08 -9.92 -11.21
C VAL A 48 -9.17 -10.99 -11.32
N LYS A 49 -8.78 -12.25 -11.59
CA LYS A 49 -9.73 -13.37 -11.68
C LYS A 49 -10.53 -13.58 -10.39
N LYS A 50 -9.90 -13.45 -9.22
CA LYS A 50 -10.59 -13.57 -7.92
C LYS A 50 -11.62 -12.45 -7.72
N ILE A 51 -11.29 -11.22 -8.11
CA ILE A 51 -12.23 -10.08 -8.03
C ILE A 51 -13.41 -10.32 -8.99
N GLN A 52 -13.13 -10.72 -10.22
CA GLN A 52 -14.15 -10.96 -11.25
C GLN A 52 -15.06 -12.15 -10.91
N ALA A 53 -14.52 -13.21 -10.32
CA ALA A 53 -15.29 -14.37 -9.87
C ALA A 53 -16.32 -14.03 -8.77
N LYS A 54 -16.11 -12.92 -8.04
CA LYS A 54 -17.07 -12.37 -7.06
C LYS A 54 -17.97 -11.28 -7.64
N GLY A 55 -18.00 -11.13 -8.98
CA GLY A 55 -18.83 -10.13 -9.67
C GLY A 55 -18.23 -8.72 -9.73
N GLY A 56 -17.02 -8.53 -9.23
CA GLY A 56 -16.31 -7.24 -9.29
C GLY A 56 -15.68 -6.95 -10.65
N LYS A 57 -15.21 -5.72 -10.83
CA LYS A 57 -14.50 -5.28 -12.04
C LYS A 57 -13.03 -5.05 -11.71
N ALA A 58 -12.13 -5.65 -12.48
CA ALA A 58 -10.69 -5.41 -12.30
C ALA A 58 -9.92 -5.59 -13.61
N ILE A 59 -8.80 -4.88 -13.72
CA ILE A 59 -7.78 -5.04 -14.76
C ILE A 59 -6.39 -5.16 -14.12
N ALA A 60 -5.48 -5.85 -14.79
CA ALA A 60 -4.07 -5.85 -14.46
C ALA A 60 -3.34 -4.80 -15.30
N ALA A 61 -2.53 -3.94 -14.66
CA ALA A 61 -1.76 -2.89 -15.34
C ALA A 61 -0.28 -2.97 -14.93
N GLN A 62 0.61 -3.09 -15.92
CA GLN A 62 2.05 -3.19 -15.69
C GLN A 62 2.67 -1.81 -15.56
N ALA A 63 3.34 -1.54 -14.44
CA ALA A 63 4.22 -0.38 -14.26
C ALA A 63 5.20 -0.64 -13.11
N ASP A 64 6.45 -0.30 -13.30
CA ASP A 64 7.47 -0.29 -12.27
C ASP A 64 7.54 1.12 -11.67
N LEU A 65 7.03 1.29 -10.44
CA LEU A 65 6.93 2.61 -9.78
C LEU A 65 8.29 3.22 -9.42
N SER A 66 9.39 2.44 -9.49
CA SER A 66 10.76 2.98 -9.39
C SER A 66 11.21 3.70 -10.66
N LYS A 67 10.44 3.56 -11.76
CA LYS A 67 10.72 4.17 -13.06
C LYS A 67 9.76 5.31 -13.34
N PRO A 68 10.17 6.58 -13.23
CA PRO A 68 9.29 7.73 -13.38
C PRO A 68 8.43 7.72 -14.66
N LYS A 69 8.98 7.20 -15.77
CA LYS A 69 8.27 7.11 -17.06
C LYS A 69 7.11 6.11 -17.10
N ASP A 70 7.10 5.12 -16.21
CA ASP A 70 6.05 4.09 -16.16
C ASP A 70 4.80 4.60 -15.42
N VAL A 71 4.97 5.57 -14.50
CA VAL A 71 3.88 6.03 -13.65
C VAL A 71 2.76 6.71 -14.45
N PRO A 72 3.02 7.68 -15.35
CA PRO A 72 1.96 8.29 -16.16
C PRO A 72 1.21 7.27 -17.01
N ARG A 73 1.90 6.23 -17.52
CA ARG A 73 1.29 5.18 -18.34
C ARG A 73 0.26 4.37 -17.53
N LEU A 74 0.56 4.00 -16.28
CA LEU A 74 -0.38 3.33 -15.38
C LEU A 74 -1.69 4.12 -15.24
N PHE A 75 -1.59 5.43 -15.02
CA PHE A 75 -2.77 6.27 -14.85
C PHE A 75 -3.50 6.56 -16.16
N ALA A 76 -2.80 6.59 -17.29
CA ALA A 76 -3.43 6.65 -18.60
C ALA A 76 -4.25 5.36 -18.90
N GLU A 77 -3.71 4.17 -18.60
CA GLU A 77 -4.43 2.90 -18.70
C GLU A 77 -5.65 2.86 -17.76
N THR A 78 -5.49 3.37 -16.53
CA THR A 78 -6.60 3.51 -15.56
C THR A 78 -7.71 4.39 -16.11
N LYS A 79 -7.36 5.56 -16.66
CA LYS A 79 -8.31 6.50 -17.27
C LYS A 79 -9.02 5.88 -18.47
N ALA A 80 -8.31 5.15 -19.31
CA ALA A 80 -8.89 4.48 -20.47
C ALA A 80 -9.90 3.39 -20.06
N ALA A 81 -9.61 2.64 -18.97
CA ALA A 81 -10.46 1.55 -18.52
C ALA A 81 -11.68 2.01 -17.72
N PHE A 82 -11.52 3.02 -16.83
CA PHE A 82 -12.53 3.38 -15.83
C PHE A 82 -12.85 4.88 -15.77
N GLY A 83 -12.16 5.73 -16.51
CA GLY A 83 -12.44 7.16 -16.66
C GLY A 83 -11.95 8.07 -15.55
N ARG A 84 -11.70 7.56 -14.34
CA ARG A 84 -11.37 8.34 -13.13
C ARG A 84 -10.53 7.53 -12.14
N VAL A 85 -10.10 8.21 -11.08
CA VAL A 85 -9.59 7.58 -9.86
C VAL A 85 -10.34 8.18 -8.67
N ASP A 86 -10.75 7.34 -7.71
CA ASP A 86 -11.33 7.76 -6.43
C ASP A 86 -10.43 7.36 -5.26
N ILE A 87 -9.70 6.25 -5.42
CA ILE A 87 -8.88 5.65 -4.38
C ILE A 87 -7.52 5.30 -4.96
N LEU A 88 -6.46 5.76 -4.30
CA LEU A 88 -5.09 5.31 -4.57
C LEU A 88 -4.56 4.59 -3.34
N VAL A 89 -4.05 3.36 -3.52
CA VAL A 89 -3.30 2.65 -2.49
C VAL A 89 -1.84 2.53 -2.93
N ASN A 90 -0.96 3.30 -2.33
CA ASN A 90 0.48 3.24 -2.51
C ASN A 90 1.04 2.09 -1.65
N ASN A 91 1.00 0.87 -2.21
CA ASN A 91 1.48 -0.33 -1.54
C ASN A 91 2.81 -0.85 -2.12
N ALA A 92 3.14 -0.54 -3.36
CA ALA A 92 4.41 -0.96 -3.95
C ALA A 92 5.60 -0.53 -3.07
N GLY A 93 6.45 -1.46 -2.73
CA GLY A 93 7.61 -1.20 -1.89
C GLY A 93 8.48 -2.43 -1.74
N ILE A 94 9.73 -2.19 -1.38
CA ILE A 94 10.72 -3.22 -1.04
C ILE A 94 11.33 -2.92 0.32
N TYR A 95 11.91 -3.93 0.92
CA TYR A 95 12.71 -3.81 2.13
C TYR A 95 14.01 -4.60 1.94
N GLU A 96 15.11 -3.98 2.30
CA GLU A 96 16.43 -4.61 2.37
C GLU A 96 17.07 -4.19 3.67
N PHE A 97 17.60 -5.17 4.39
CA PHE A 97 18.25 -4.99 5.67
C PHE A 97 19.75 -5.18 5.53
N GLY A 98 20.52 -4.46 6.32
CA GLY A 98 21.95 -4.58 6.37
C GLY A 98 22.56 -3.62 7.40
N PRO A 99 23.77 -3.94 7.93
CA PRO A 99 24.48 -3.04 8.83
C PRO A 99 24.89 -1.75 8.10
N ILE A 100 25.24 -0.71 8.86
CA ILE A 100 25.55 0.61 8.28
C ILE A 100 26.69 0.55 7.26
N GLU A 101 27.65 -0.35 7.47
CA GLU A 101 28.82 -0.53 6.61
C GLU A 101 28.45 -1.11 5.22
N ALA A 102 27.28 -1.75 5.10
CA ALA A 102 26.78 -2.31 3.84
C ALA A 102 25.93 -1.32 3.02
N VAL A 103 25.69 -0.12 3.53
CA VAL A 103 24.90 0.88 2.80
C VAL A 103 25.72 1.47 1.66
N THR A 104 25.18 1.35 0.43
CA THR A 104 25.74 1.97 -0.78
C THR A 104 24.73 2.93 -1.41
N PRO A 105 25.15 3.84 -2.31
CA PRO A 105 24.23 4.67 -3.07
C PRO A 105 23.16 3.83 -3.80
N GLU A 106 23.55 2.70 -4.40
CA GLU A 106 22.64 1.81 -5.12
C GLU A 106 21.59 1.19 -4.19
N HIS A 107 22.00 0.72 -2.99
CA HIS A 107 21.11 0.22 -1.96
C HIS A 107 20.13 1.29 -1.50
N PHE A 108 20.60 2.53 -1.32
CA PHE A 108 19.77 3.67 -0.96
C PHE A 108 18.76 3.98 -2.06
N HIS A 109 19.21 4.21 -3.28
CA HIS A 109 18.35 4.57 -4.40
C HIS A 109 17.32 3.48 -4.70
N LYS A 110 17.71 2.20 -4.69
CA LYS A 110 16.79 1.09 -4.89
C LYS A 110 15.56 1.16 -3.98
N GLN A 111 15.74 1.51 -2.71
CA GLN A 111 14.64 1.63 -1.77
C GLN A 111 13.93 2.99 -1.84
N PHE A 112 14.65 4.10 -1.93
CA PHE A 112 14.04 5.43 -1.95
C PHE A 112 13.28 5.70 -3.25
N ASP A 113 13.79 5.27 -4.39
CA ASP A 113 13.14 5.50 -5.69
C ASP A 113 11.78 4.80 -5.76
N LEU A 114 11.66 3.59 -5.20
CA LEU A 114 10.38 2.89 -5.17
C LEU A 114 9.49 3.35 -4.00
N ASN A 115 10.02 3.30 -2.77
CA ASN A 115 9.22 3.48 -1.56
C ASN A 115 8.81 4.93 -1.29
N VAL A 116 9.54 5.90 -1.84
CA VAL A 116 9.32 7.34 -1.59
C VAL A 116 8.98 8.08 -2.87
N LEU A 117 9.88 8.10 -3.86
CA LEU A 117 9.63 8.81 -5.11
C LEU A 117 8.42 8.22 -5.85
N GLY A 118 8.32 6.89 -5.92
CA GLY A 118 7.18 6.20 -6.51
C GLY A 118 5.84 6.59 -5.88
N VAL A 119 5.79 6.75 -4.56
CA VAL A 119 4.59 7.22 -3.83
C VAL A 119 4.20 8.63 -4.25
N LEU A 120 5.18 9.55 -4.34
CA LEU A 120 4.94 10.93 -4.74
C LEU A 120 4.44 11.01 -6.19
N LEU A 121 5.09 10.32 -7.12
CA LEU A 121 4.72 10.33 -8.53
C LEU A 121 3.34 9.70 -8.77
N ALA A 122 3.05 8.56 -8.13
CA ALA A 122 1.73 7.94 -8.22
C ALA A 122 0.63 8.85 -7.65
N THR A 123 0.90 9.51 -6.54
CA THR A 123 -0.03 10.50 -5.96
C THR A 123 -0.24 11.69 -6.90
N GLN A 124 0.82 12.22 -7.50
CA GLN A 124 0.73 13.32 -8.46
C GLN A 124 -0.17 12.97 -9.65
N GLU A 125 -0.04 11.77 -10.21
CA GLU A 125 -0.87 11.33 -11.33
C GLU A 125 -2.32 11.04 -10.89
N ALA A 126 -2.53 10.43 -9.71
CA ALA A 126 -3.86 10.17 -9.18
C ALA A 126 -4.67 11.47 -8.97
N VAL A 127 -4.04 12.49 -8.40
CA VAL A 127 -4.69 13.80 -8.14
C VAL A 127 -5.22 14.46 -9.43
N LYS A 128 -4.60 14.20 -10.58
CA LYS A 128 -5.07 14.70 -11.88
C LYS A 128 -6.39 14.03 -12.33
N LEU A 129 -6.68 12.82 -11.82
CA LEU A 129 -7.84 12.00 -12.19
C LEU A 129 -8.92 11.96 -11.11
N ILE A 130 -8.62 12.41 -9.89
CA ILE A 130 -9.60 12.56 -8.82
C ILE A 130 -10.48 13.78 -9.12
N GLY A 131 -11.79 13.55 -9.17
CA GLY A 131 -12.77 14.59 -9.48
C GLY A 131 -13.06 15.53 -8.31
N ALA A 132 -13.95 16.50 -8.53
CA ALA A 132 -14.36 17.52 -7.54
C ALA A 132 -15.02 16.95 -6.27
N GLU A 133 -15.52 15.71 -6.33
CA GLU A 133 -16.06 15.00 -5.16
C GLU A 133 -14.98 14.53 -4.18
N GLY A 134 -13.71 14.67 -4.55
CA GLY A 134 -12.58 14.24 -3.74
C GLY A 134 -12.28 12.75 -3.84
N GLY A 135 -11.44 12.26 -2.94
CA GLY A 135 -10.97 10.88 -2.97
C GLY A 135 -10.21 10.47 -1.71
N SER A 136 -9.62 9.29 -1.74
CA SER A 136 -8.81 8.74 -0.66
C SER A 136 -7.48 8.21 -1.16
N ILE A 137 -6.39 8.66 -0.56
CA ILE A 137 -5.03 8.16 -0.79
C ILE A 137 -4.60 7.43 0.48
N ILE A 138 -4.16 6.19 0.31
CA ILE A 138 -3.74 5.31 1.41
C ILE A 138 -2.31 4.87 1.14
N ASN A 139 -1.40 5.26 2.01
CA ASN A 139 0.00 4.88 1.92
C ASN A 139 0.28 3.69 2.82
N ILE A 140 0.89 2.63 2.30
CA ILE A 140 1.33 1.50 3.12
C ILE A 140 2.75 1.81 3.62
N SER A 141 2.80 2.29 4.86
CA SER A 141 4.03 2.52 5.59
C SER A 141 4.47 1.25 6.33
N SER A 142 4.94 1.36 7.56
CA SER A 142 5.32 0.26 8.45
C SER A 142 5.48 0.77 9.88
N VAL A 143 5.38 -0.13 10.87
CA VAL A 143 5.77 0.17 12.26
C VAL A 143 7.22 0.66 12.38
N VAL A 144 8.09 0.29 11.45
CA VAL A 144 9.51 0.73 11.47
C VAL A 144 9.70 2.21 11.08
N GLY A 145 8.66 2.90 10.59
CA GLY A 145 8.68 4.35 10.41
C GLY A 145 8.81 5.08 11.74
N PRO A 146 7.81 4.95 12.65
CA PRO A 146 7.87 5.53 13.99
C PRO A 146 8.78 4.76 14.97
N MET A 147 9.09 3.49 14.73
CA MET A 147 9.88 2.62 15.59
C MET A 147 11.01 1.93 14.78
N PRO A 148 12.09 2.64 14.44
CA PRO A 148 13.17 2.12 13.59
C PRO A 148 13.86 0.89 14.21
N LEU A 149 14.26 -0.06 13.35
CA LEU A 149 15.00 -1.25 13.76
C LEU A 149 16.49 -1.12 13.44
N GLY A 150 17.33 -1.76 14.24
CA GLY A 150 18.74 -1.98 13.88
C GLY A 150 18.87 -2.72 12.55
N SER A 151 19.93 -2.46 11.81
CA SER A 151 20.16 -3.00 10.45
C SER A 151 19.07 -2.69 9.41
N ALA A 152 18.20 -1.72 9.67
CA ALA A 152 17.11 -1.30 8.79
C ALA A 152 17.10 0.22 8.52
N ALA A 153 18.25 0.89 8.67
CA ALA A 153 18.32 2.34 8.63
C ALA A 153 17.68 2.94 7.36
N VAL A 154 18.06 2.45 6.18
CA VAL A 154 17.52 2.94 4.90
C VAL A 154 16.03 2.64 4.80
N TYR A 155 15.61 1.41 5.08
CA TYR A 155 14.20 1.04 5.02
C TYR A 155 13.34 1.85 6.00
N SER A 156 13.77 1.98 7.26
CA SER A 156 13.07 2.77 8.28
C SER A 156 12.94 4.23 7.85
N ALA A 157 14.01 4.80 7.28
CA ALA A 157 14.00 6.16 6.75
C ALA A 157 12.98 6.32 5.61
N THR A 158 12.84 5.34 4.70
CA THR A 158 11.81 5.40 3.66
C THR A 158 10.40 5.42 4.25
N LYS A 159 10.13 4.63 5.29
CA LYS A 159 8.80 4.55 5.92
C LYS A 159 8.49 5.78 6.78
N ALA A 160 9.49 6.33 7.46
CA ALA A 160 9.36 7.62 8.13
C ALA A 160 9.07 8.76 7.12
N ALA A 161 9.73 8.74 5.96
CA ALA A 161 9.45 9.69 4.88
C ALA A 161 8.00 9.56 4.37
N VAL A 162 7.48 8.34 4.17
CA VAL A 162 6.09 8.10 3.77
C VAL A 162 5.10 8.64 4.81
N ASP A 163 5.41 8.47 6.11
CA ASP A 163 4.58 9.02 7.19
C ASP A 163 4.57 10.56 7.18
N ALA A 164 5.72 11.19 6.96
CA ALA A 164 5.81 12.65 6.82
C ALA A 164 5.07 13.16 5.57
N ILE A 165 5.24 12.49 4.42
CA ILE A 165 4.53 12.78 3.16
C ILE A 165 3.03 12.67 3.37
N THR A 166 2.54 11.66 4.09
CA THR A 166 1.12 11.47 4.40
C THR A 166 0.54 12.71 5.07
N VAL A 167 1.20 13.20 6.12
CA VAL A 167 0.72 14.36 6.88
C VAL A 167 0.79 15.65 6.05
N ALA A 168 1.86 15.84 5.27
CA ALA A 168 2.02 17.01 4.41
C ALA A 168 0.93 17.06 3.33
N LEU A 169 0.73 15.95 2.62
CA LEU A 169 -0.28 15.85 1.56
C LEU A 169 -1.72 15.90 2.08
N ALA A 170 -1.99 15.43 3.30
CA ALA A 170 -3.30 15.58 3.92
C ALA A 170 -3.68 17.06 4.07
N LYS A 171 -2.71 17.91 4.45
CA LYS A 171 -2.92 19.37 4.57
C LYS A 171 -3.06 20.03 3.20
N GLU A 172 -2.22 19.63 2.24
CA GLU A 172 -2.18 20.23 0.90
C GLU A 172 -3.43 19.88 0.08
N LEU A 173 -3.88 18.62 0.16
CA LEU A 173 -4.97 18.10 -0.67
C LEU A 173 -6.35 18.19 0.00
N GLY A 174 -6.41 18.54 1.29
CA GLY A 174 -7.66 18.74 2.02
C GLY A 174 -8.64 19.69 1.34
N PRO A 175 -8.21 20.86 0.84
CA PRO A 175 -9.09 21.78 0.09
C PRO A 175 -9.71 21.16 -1.18
N LYS A 176 -9.09 20.12 -1.73
CA LYS A 176 -9.62 19.32 -2.86
C LYS A 176 -10.50 18.13 -2.40
N LYS A 177 -10.85 18.08 -1.11
CA LYS A 177 -11.59 16.95 -0.48
C LYS A 177 -10.88 15.59 -0.65
N ILE A 178 -9.57 15.58 -0.80
CA ILE A 178 -8.77 14.37 -0.89
C ILE A 178 -8.18 14.07 0.48
N ARG A 179 -8.55 12.94 1.06
CA ARG A 179 -7.99 12.47 2.32
C ARG A 179 -6.73 11.67 2.04
N VAL A 180 -5.71 11.85 2.87
CA VAL A 180 -4.46 11.11 2.77
C VAL A 180 -4.12 10.53 4.13
N ASN A 181 -4.01 9.20 4.23
CA ASN A 181 -3.70 8.50 5.46
C ASN A 181 -2.65 7.40 5.21
N SER A 182 -1.96 6.95 6.23
CA SER A 182 -1.11 5.77 6.14
C SER A 182 -1.58 4.63 7.04
N LEU A 183 -1.36 3.41 6.57
CA LEU A 183 -1.40 2.20 7.36
C LEU A 183 0.04 1.78 7.65
N ASN A 184 0.33 1.54 8.92
CA ASN A 184 1.64 1.13 9.41
C ASN A 184 1.56 -0.30 9.95
N PRO A 185 1.63 -1.33 9.05
CA PRO A 185 1.57 -2.72 9.48
C PRO A 185 2.77 -3.11 10.35
N GLY A 186 2.52 -4.02 11.29
CA GLY A 186 3.56 -4.81 11.94
C GLY A 186 4.09 -5.92 11.02
N VAL A 187 4.51 -7.03 11.60
CA VAL A 187 4.88 -8.21 10.82
C VAL A 187 3.62 -8.86 10.25
N VAL A 188 3.59 -9.01 8.92
CA VAL A 188 2.46 -9.62 8.19
C VAL A 188 2.97 -10.85 7.43
N ILE A 189 2.29 -11.98 7.57
CA ILE A 189 2.63 -13.21 6.87
C ILE A 189 2.19 -13.11 5.40
N THR A 190 3.13 -12.78 4.54
CA THR A 190 2.93 -12.71 3.08
C THR A 190 3.67 -13.87 2.40
N GLU A 191 3.40 -14.09 1.10
CA GLU A 191 4.16 -15.06 0.30
C GLU A 191 5.67 -14.74 0.33
N GLY A 192 6.04 -13.46 0.35
CA GLY A 192 7.45 -13.02 0.44
C GLY A 192 8.09 -13.38 1.78
N VAL A 193 7.38 -13.20 2.89
CA VAL A 193 7.83 -13.59 4.23
C VAL A 193 7.94 -15.11 4.36
N ARG A 194 6.99 -15.87 3.80
CA ARG A 194 7.06 -17.34 3.74
C ARG A 194 8.26 -17.82 2.92
N ALA A 195 8.46 -17.23 1.73
CA ALA A 195 9.59 -17.59 0.85
C ALA A 195 10.96 -17.27 1.48
N ALA A 196 11.04 -16.27 2.36
CA ALA A 196 12.24 -15.93 3.11
C ALA A 196 12.48 -16.84 4.34
N GLY A 197 11.59 -17.81 4.63
CA GLY A 197 11.69 -18.70 5.79
C GLY A 197 11.43 -18.01 7.14
N ILE A 198 10.87 -16.80 7.12
CA ILE A 198 10.64 -15.96 8.32
C ILE A 198 9.25 -16.27 8.95
N ALA A 199 8.40 -16.98 8.21
CA ALA A 199 7.02 -17.24 8.60
C ALA A 199 6.87 -18.19 9.79
N ASP A 200 7.89 -18.97 10.09
CA ASP A 200 7.88 -20.04 11.09
C ASP A 200 9.10 -19.95 12.04
N GLY A 201 9.09 -20.71 13.13
CA GLY A 201 10.21 -20.82 14.06
C GLY A 201 10.26 -19.74 15.14
N GLU A 202 11.48 -19.50 15.67
CA GLU A 202 11.70 -18.62 16.84
C GLU A 202 11.36 -17.14 16.57
N PHE A 203 11.60 -16.67 15.35
CA PHE A 203 11.23 -15.30 14.98
C PHE A 203 9.72 -15.07 15.11
N ARG A 204 8.92 -16.00 14.58
CA ARG A 204 7.45 -15.93 14.69
C ARG A 204 7.01 -15.92 16.15
N LYS A 205 7.53 -16.84 16.98
CA LYS A 205 7.23 -16.89 18.40
C LYS A 205 7.55 -15.59 19.12
N SER A 206 8.75 -15.04 18.86
CA SER A 206 9.17 -13.75 19.43
C SER A 206 8.23 -12.59 19.04
N VAL A 207 7.73 -12.58 17.79
CA VAL A 207 6.76 -11.56 17.36
C VAL A 207 5.40 -11.78 18.05
N GLU A 208 4.93 -13.01 18.15
CA GLU A 208 3.64 -13.35 18.80
C GLU A 208 3.66 -13.00 20.30
N GLU A 209 4.75 -13.32 21.01
CA GLU A 209 4.94 -12.98 22.43
C GLU A 209 4.94 -11.45 22.69
N ARG A 210 5.46 -10.68 21.74
CA ARG A 210 5.53 -9.21 21.82
C ARG A 210 4.29 -8.52 21.26
N THR A 211 3.36 -9.27 20.69
CA THR A 211 2.12 -8.74 20.12
C THR A 211 0.97 -9.00 21.11
N PRO A 212 0.37 -7.97 21.72
CA PRO A 212 -0.73 -8.13 22.69
C PRO A 212 -1.89 -9.00 22.17
N LEU A 213 -2.21 -8.97 20.88
CA LEU A 213 -3.23 -9.85 20.28
C LEU A 213 -2.75 -11.29 20.05
N GLY A 214 -1.53 -11.65 20.46
CA GLY A 214 -1.01 -13.02 20.52
C GLY A 214 -0.79 -13.71 19.17
N ARG A 215 -0.74 -12.97 18.08
CA ARG A 215 -0.51 -13.55 16.74
C ARG A 215 0.19 -12.58 15.80
N VAL A 216 0.80 -13.11 14.77
CA VAL A 216 1.28 -12.35 13.62
C VAL A 216 0.08 -11.94 12.74
N ALA A 217 0.17 -10.80 12.07
CA ALA A 217 -0.89 -10.33 11.19
C ALA A 217 -0.93 -11.10 9.87
N GLU A 218 -2.14 -11.24 9.32
CA GLU A 218 -2.38 -11.70 7.95
C GLU A 218 -2.69 -10.50 7.04
N PRO A 219 -2.53 -10.62 5.71
CA PRO A 219 -2.82 -9.53 4.77
C PRO A 219 -4.22 -8.93 4.90
N GLU A 220 -5.20 -9.74 5.32
CA GLU A 220 -6.59 -9.33 5.55
C GLU A 220 -6.74 -8.31 6.68
N ASP A 221 -5.89 -8.36 7.70
CA ASP A 221 -5.92 -7.39 8.81
C ASP A 221 -5.64 -5.97 8.31
N VAL A 222 -4.69 -5.85 7.38
CA VAL A 222 -4.36 -4.57 6.74
C VAL A 222 -5.42 -4.18 5.71
N ALA A 223 -5.95 -5.14 4.95
CA ALA A 223 -6.94 -4.87 3.91
C ALA A 223 -8.25 -4.32 4.47
N ARG A 224 -8.72 -4.80 5.64
CA ARG A 224 -9.91 -4.26 6.31
C ARG A 224 -9.73 -2.80 6.72
N ALA A 225 -8.56 -2.44 7.22
CA ALA A 225 -8.23 -1.05 7.56
C ALA A 225 -8.14 -0.17 6.29
N ALA A 226 -7.65 -0.72 5.17
CA ALA A 226 -7.64 -0.02 3.90
C ALA A 226 -9.06 0.25 3.38
N VAL A 227 -9.99 -0.70 3.50
CA VAL A 227 -11.42 -0.50 3.16
C VAL A 227 -12.03 0.61 4.02
N PHE A 228 -11.74 0.64 5.33
CA PHE A 228 -12.20 1.73 6.20
C PHE A 228 -11.71 3.09 5.68
N PHE A 229 -10.40 3.26 5.44
CA PHE A 229 -9.87 4.53 4.94
C PHE A 229 -10.35 4.88 3.53
N ALA A 230 -10.65 3.89 2.68
CA ALA A 230 -11.19 4.11 1.34
C ALA A 230 -12.65 4.58 1.37
N SER A 231 -13.40 4.22 2.39
CA SER A 231 -14.86 4.42 2.47
C SER A 231 -15.26 5.78 3.07
N GLY A 232 -16.54 6.07 3.03
CA GLY A 232 -17.17 7.21 3.71
C GLY A 232 -17.11 7.13 5.23
N ASP A 233 -16.90 5.92 5.79
CA ASP A 233 -16.78 5.73 7.26
C ASP A 233 -15.58 6.51 7.82
N ALA A 234 -14.54 6.74 7.01
CA ALA A 234 -13.37 7.55 7.34
C ALA A 234 -13.47 9.00 6.84
N GLY A 235 -14.68 9.51 6.58
CA GLY A 235 -14.91 10.83 5.96
C GLY A 235 -14.30 12.01 6.72
N TRP A 236 -14.03 11.88 8.01
CA TRP A 236 -13.41 12.92 8.87
C TRP A 236 -11.99 12.53 9.33
N VAL A 237 -11.34 11.57 8.64
CA VAL A 237 -9.99 11.07 8.99
C VAL A 237 -9.04 11.41 7.84
N THR A 238 -8.07 12.29 8.11
CA THR A 238 -6.97 12.63 7.18
C THR A 238 -5.71 12.98 7.96
N GLY A 239 -4.55 12.66 7.42
CA GLY A 239 -3.25 12.84 8.07
C GLY A 239 -2.95 11.79 9.15
N GLU A 240 -3.78 10.75 9.27
CA GLU A 240 -3.61 9.70 10.27
C GLU A 240 -2.53 8.68 9.82
N ARG A 241 -1.79 8.19 10.79
CA ARG A 241 -0.77 7.14 10.66
C ARG A 241 -1.17 5.98 11.56
N LEU A 242 -2.06 5.11 11.05
CA LEU A 242 -2.68 4.05 11.83
C LEU A 242 -1.77 2.83 11.95
N LEU A 243 -1.36 2.51 13.16
CA LEU A 243 -0.65 1.25 13.45
C LEU A 243 -1.62 0.06 13.33
N VAL A 244 -1.35 -0.83 12.38
CA VAL A 244 -2.08 -2.09 12.20
C VAL A 244 -1.14 -3.23 12.62
N ALA A 245 -0.93 -3.36 13.92
CA ALA A 245 0.16 -4.18 14.47
C ALA A 245 -0.26 -5.04 15.67
N GLY A 246 -1.56 -5.20 15.95
CA GLY A 246 -2.04 -6.01 17.07
C GLY A 246 -1.59 -5.52 18.46
N GLY A 247 -1.25 -4.24 18.58
CA GLY A 247 -0.69 -3.66 19.80
C GLY A 247 0.82 -3.81 19.92
N PHE A 248 1.51 -4.43 18.93
CA PHE A 248 2.97 -4.53 18.91
C PHE A 248 3.60 -3.14 19.03
N ARG A 249 4.42 -2.97 20.04
CA ARG A 249 5.26 -1.79 20.29
C ARG A 249 6.65 -2.27 20.70
N GLN A 250 7.67 -1.51 20.39
CA GLN A 250 9.03 -1.77 20.89
C GLN A 250 9.12 -1.42 22.36
#